data_318e2cb6fbd516e0a24ff8f38dbbe042
#
_entry.id   318e2cb6fbd516e0a24ff8f38dbbe042
#
_cell.length_a   1.000
_cell.length_b   1.000
_cell.length_c   1.000
_cell.angle_alpha   90.00
_cell.angle_beta   90.00
_cell.angle_gamma   90.00
#
_symmetry.space_group_name_H-M   'P 1'
#
loop_
_entity.id
_entity.type
_entity.pdbx_description
1 polymer ?
#
loop_
_entity_poly.entity_id
_entity_poly.type
_entity_poly.pdbx_seq_one_letter_code
_entity_poly.pdbx_strand_id
1 'polypeptide(L)'
;MAGLSDAGFVIKRLADILADDRALAVQLFQDLVQPGDIVDTSDSSALGRLISLAAPSEADLWEAAQEVYAAFDPNSATGIALDNLVAYAGLTRKEQTFTTSSILVAGDTNTLIPVGQTVSSSTTGEQFATTGAISLAASNASGITVSVVTLQNSTAYTINYSDTISTNTITFTSDGTATVAEILSGLQSVIAGGHPTLTSSVVGTTLVIDSNDIFSTLNFTTSVNLGINKVRTVGEVVAVNSGPIEQPANTIDTILTPMLGWDSVINPVA
;
A
#
# COMPACT_ATOMS: atom_id res chain seq x y z
N MET A 1 -42.13 28.56 8.63
CA MET A 1 -42.97 27.42 8.31
C MET A 1 -42.05 26.26 8.05
N ALA A 2 -42.24 25.10 8.69
CA ALA A 2 -41.44 23.92 8.43
C ALA A 2 -41.85 23.29 7.08
N GLY A 3 -40.97 22.51 6.46
CA GLY A 3 -41.17 21.86 5.17
C GLY A 3 -40.36 22.53 4.04
N LEU A 4 -40.78 22.31 2.81
CA LEU A 4 -40.11 22.85 1.63
C LEU A 4 -40.40 24.35 1.46
N SER A 5 -39.36 25.16 1.35
CA SER A 5 -39.44 26.62 1.17
C SER A 5 -38.47 27.06 0.07
N ASP A 6 -38.52 28.36 -0.31
CA ASP A 6 -37.57 28.93 -1.27
C ASP A 6 -36.11 28.86 -0.80
N ALA A 7 -35.88 28.71 0.49
CA ALA A 7 -34.56 28.54 1.10
C ALA A 7 -34.14 27.05 1.26
N GLY A 8 -34.96 26.14 0.75
CA GLY A 8 -34.74 24.68 0.89
C GLY A 8 -35.64 24.04 1.93
N PHE A 9 -35.27 22.84 2.37
CA PHE A 9 -36.03 22.07 3.36
C PHE A 9 -35.73 22.55 4.79
N VAL A 10 -36.77 22.94 5.50
CA VAL A 10 -36.68 23.40 6.91
C VAL A 10 -37.28 22.34 7.81
N ILE A 11 -36.45 21.72 8.65
CA ILE A 11 -36.84 20.71 9.60
C ILE A 11 -37.71 21.30 10.73
N LYS A 12 -38.70 20.56 11.19
CA LYS A 12 -39.43 20.87 12.43
C LYS A 12 -38.75 20.11 13.59
N ARG A 13 -38.26 20.86 14.55
CA ARG A 13 -37.52 20.27 15.68
C ARG A 13 -38.45 19.74 16.75
N LEU A 14 -38.00 18.78 17.55
CA LEU A 14 -38.78 18.18 18.63
C LEU A 14 -39.44 19.22 19.55
N ALA A 15 -38.76 20.32 19.90
CA ALA A 15 -39.33 21.36 20.73
C ALA A 15 -40.53 22.06 20.08
N ASP A 16 -40.46 22.28 18.76
CA ASP A 16 -41.54 22.91 17.98
C ASP A 16 -42.72 21.95 17.84
N ILE A 17 -42.46 20.64 17.63
CA ILE A 17 -43.45 19.60 17.54
C ILE A 17 -44.21 19.50 18.87
N LEU A 18 -43.50 19.42 19.99
CA LEU A 18 -44.11 19.37 21.34
C LEU A 18 -44.98 20.59 21.64
N ALA A 19 -44.53 21.80 21.21
CA ALA A 19 -45.29 23.02 21.39
C ALA A 19 -46.59 23.02 20.55
N ASP A 20 -46.48 22.63 19.28
CA ASP A 20 -47.64 22.54 18.37
C ASP A 20 -48.63 21.48 18.81
N ASP A 21 -48.17 20.31 19.19
CA ASP A 21 -49.02 19.21 19.64
C ASP A 21 -49.75 19.54 20.95
N ARG A 22 -49.08 20.24 21.88
CA ARG A 22 -49.70 20.73 23.08
C ARG A 22 -50.78 21.79 22.80
N ALA A 23 -50.46 22.71 21.88
CA ALA A 23 -51.42 23.73 21.46
C ALA A 23 -52.66 23.10 20.80
N LEU A 24 -52.42 22.11 19.90
CA LEU A 24 -53.50 21.39 19.23
C LEU A 24 -54.33 20.56 20.24
N ALA A 25 -53.70 19.92 21.20
CA ALA A 25 -54.36 19.16 22.24
C ALA A 25 -55.29 20.07 23.11
N VAL A 26 -54.81 21.25 23.48
CA VAL A 26 -55.66 22.24 24.17
C VAL A 26 -56.85 22.61 23.30
N GLN A 27 -56.65 22.88 22.02
CA GLN A 27 -57.75 23.26 21.11
C GLN A 27 -58.78 22.16 20.95
N LEU A 28 -58.35 20.89 20.85
CA LEU A 28 -59.22 19.75 20.59
C LEU A 28 -59.96 19.24 21.85
N PHE A 29 -59.42 19.44 23.05
CA PHE A 29 -59.94 18.85 24.27
C PHE A 29 -60.53 19.91 25.24
N GLN A 30 -60.51 21.18 24.87
CA GLN A 30 -60.98 22.28 25.74
C GLN A 30 -62.48 22.19 26.07
N ASP A 31 -63.31 21.60 25.19
CA ASP A 31 -64.72 21.36 25.38
C ASP A 31 -65.05 20.15 26.23
N LEU A 32 -64.04 19.30 26.54
CA LEU A 32 -64.22 18.13 27.40
C LEU A 32 -63.91 18.40 28.88
N VAL A 33 -63.38 19.58 29.20
CA VAL A 33 -63.17 20.02 30.59
C VAL A 33 -64.27 20.94 31.07
N GLN A 34 -64.39 21.14 32.39
CA GLN A 34 -65.45 21.99 32.94
C GLN A 34 -65.21 23.48 32.55
N PRO A 35 -66.31 24.27 32.43
CA PRO A 35 -66.18 25.68 32.13
C PRO A 35 -65.27 26.40 33.14
N GLY A 36 -64.18 26.97 32.65
CA GLY A 36 -63.18 27.67 33.48
C GLY A 36 -61.89 26.86 33.73
N ASP A 37 -61.89 25.58 33.48
CA ASP A 37 -60.70 24.74 33.57
C ASP A 37 -59.89 24.78 32.27
N ILE A 38 -58.58 24.52 32.37
CA ILE A 38 -57.66 24.47 31.26
C ILE A 38 -57.20 23.03 31.07
N VAL A 39 -57.10 22.58 29.80
CA VAL A 39 -56.54 21.26 29.48
C VAL A 39 -55.08 21.24 29.91
N ASP A 40 -54.77 20.31 30.85
CA ASP A 40 -53.38 20.16 31.33
C ASP A 40 -52.55 19.29 30.35
N THR A 41 -51.62 19.95 29.65
CA THR A 41 -50.64 19.31 28.74
C THR A 41 -49.22 19.34 29.31
N SER A 42 -49.08 19.52 30.62
CA SER A 42 -47.79 19.49 31.32
C SER A 42 -47.17 18.08 31.25
N ASP A 43 -45.84 18.01 31.42
CA ASP A 43 -45.11 16.73 31.40
C ASP A 43 -45.55 15.73 32.50
N SER A 44 -46.23 16.26 33.53
CA SER A 44 -46.80 15.43 34.62
C SER A 44 -48.20 14.90 34.32
N SER A 45 -48.92 15.49 33.38
CA SER A 45 -50.26 15.09 32.98
C SER A 45 -50.26 13.82 32.10
N ALA A 46 -51.38 13.09 32.09
CA ALA A 46 -51.50 11.93 31.21
C ALA A 46 -51.46 12.31 29.73
N LEU A 47 -52.08 13.46 29.35
CA LEU A 47 -52.09 13.95 27.97
C LEU A 47 -50.71 14.45 27.55
N GLY A 48 -50.00 15.19 28.41
CA GLY A 48 -48.65 15.64 28.15
C GLY A 48 -47.67 14.47 27.98
N ARG A 49 -47.83 13.38 28.73
CA ARG A 49 -47.01 12.16 28.53
C ARG A 49 -47.32 11.45 27.23
N LEU A 50 -48.56 11.40 26.78
CA LEU A 50 -48.94 10.83 25.48
C LEU A 50 -48.33 11.64 24.34
N ILE A 51 -48.38 12.97 24.40
CA ILE A 51 -47.73 13.88 23.44
C ILE A 51 -46.22 13.64 23.42
N SER A 52 -45.59 13.58 24.60
CA SER A 52 -44.15 13.33 24.73
C SER A 52 -43.74 11.93 24.26
N LEU A 53 -44.64 10.96 24.22
CA LEU A 53 -44.42 9.63 23.66
C LEU A 53 -44.47 9.62 22.12
N ALA A 54 -45.34 10.45 21.50
CA ALA A 54 -45.55 10.49 20.06
C ALA A 54 -44.58 11.43 19.34
N ALA A 55 -44.30 12.59 19.93
CA ALA A 55 -43.48 13.67 19.31
C ALA A 55 -42.07 13.23 18.85
N PRO A 56 -41.34 12.36 19.54
CA PRO A 56 -40.06 11.86 19.04
C PRO A 56 -40.15 11.14 17.69
N SER A 57 -41.20 10.33 17.50
CA SER A 57 -41.42 9.62 16.23
C SER A 57 -41.72 10.57 15.06
N GLU A 58 -42.40 11.70 15.33
CA GLU A 58 -42.59 12.74 14.35
C GLU A 58 -41.28 13.48 14.04
N ALA A 59 -40.46 13.75 15.06
CA ALA A 59 -39.15 14.34 14.88
C ALA A 59 -38.23 13.45 14.00
N ASP A 60 -38.22 12.16 14.25
CA ASP A 60 -37.47 11.17 13.43
C ASP A 60 -37.92 11.19 11.95
N LEU A 61 -39.23 11.36 11.71
CA LEU A 61 -39.77 11.49 10.34
C LEU A 61 -39.30 12.77 9.65
N TRP A 62 -39.23 13.89 10.40
CA TRP A 62 -38.70 15.15 9.87
C TRP A 62 -37.21 15.05 9.54
N GLU A 63 -36.41 14.36 10.36
CA GLU A 63 -35.00 14.11 10.12
C GLU A 63 -34.81 13.21 8.88
N ALA A 64 -35.56 12.13 8.79
CA ALA A 64 -35.55 11.25 7.62
C ALA A 64 -35.94 11.99 6.32
N ALA A 65 -36.94 12.88 6.37
CA ALA A 65 -37.34 13.69 5.24
C ALA A 65 -36.23 14.68 4.82
N GLN A 66 -35.50 15.25 5.77
CA GLN A 66 -34.34 16.10 5.50
C GLN A 66 -33.20 15.31 4.84
N GLU A 67 -32.92 14.11 5.33
CA GLU A 67 -31.91 13.25 4.73
C GLU A 67 -32.25 12.89 3.29
N VAL A 68 -33.50 12.54 3.02
CA VAL A 68 -33.97 12.27 1.65
C VAL A 68 -33.84 13.52 0.77
N TYR A 69 -34.22 14.71 1.27
CA TYR A 69 -34.05 15.95 0.51
C TYR A 69 -32.58 16.24 0.22
N ALA A 70 -31.70 16.10 1.21
CA ALA A 70 -30.26 16.29 1.07
C ALA A 70 -29.62 15.29 0.09
N ALA A 71 -30.18 14.08 0.00
CA ALA A 71 -29.72 13.05 -0.95
C ALA A 71 -29.93 13.42 -2.43
N PHE A 72 -30.83 14.36 -2.74
CA PHE A 72 -31.07 14.85 -4.09
C PHE A 72 -30.24 16.09 -4.47
N ASP A 73 -29.51 16.68 -3.53
CA ASP A 73 -28.64 17.84 -3.80
C ASP A 73 -27.19 17.37 -3.96
N PRO A 74 -26.56 17.55 -5.14
CA PRO A 74 -25.16 17.17 -5.38
C PRO A 74 -24.14 17.77 -4.41
N ASN A 75 -24.46 18.91 -3.80
CA ASN A 75 -23.55 19.57 -2.84
C ASN A 75 -23.64 18.99 -1.41
N SER A 76 -24.75 18.31 -1.09
CA SER A 76 -24.96 17.72 0.23
C SER A 76 -25.01 16.18 0.23
N ALA A 77 -25.30 15.58 -0.93
CA ALA A 77 -25.35 14.14 -1.06
C ALA A 77 -24.00 13.48 -0.81
N THR A 78 -23.99 12.35 -0.10
CA THR A 78 -22.80 11.56 0.21
C THR A 78 -23.03 10.08 -0.09
N GLY A 79 -21.93 9.31 -0.18
CA GLY A 79 -21.99 7.85 -0.35
C GLY A 79 -22.80 7.42 -1.58
N ILE A 80 -23.71 6.47 -1.40
CA ILE A 80 -24.54 5.88 -2.46
C ILE A 80 -25.49 6.92 -3.10
N ALA A 81 -26.00 7.88 -2.33
CA ALA A 81 -26.88 8.92 -2.85
C ALA A 81 -26.14 9.78 -3.89
N LEU A 82 -24.90 10.18 -3.59
CA LEU A 82 -24.07 10.93 -4.54
C LEU A 82 -23.73 10.07 -5.78
N ASP A 83 -23.42 8.79 -5.59
CA ASP A 83 -23.11 7.88 -6.69
C ASP A 83 -24.32 7.75 -7.66
N ASN A 84 -25.54 7.66 -7.12
CA ASN A 84 -26.76 7.64 -7.90
C ASN A 84 -27.00 8.96 -8.66
N LEU A 85 -26.76 10.10 -8.02
CA LEU A 85 -26.91 11.41 -8.65
C LEU A 85 -25.95 11.60 -9.83
N VAL A 86 -24.67 11.28 -9.63
CA VAL A 86 -23.66 11.45 -10.70
C VAL A 86 -23.82 10.45 -11.82
N ALA A 87 -24.45 9.29 -11.56
CA ALA A 87 -24.78 8.30 -12.58
C ALA A 87 -25.76 8.86 -13.65
N TYR A 88 -26.67 9.78 -13.28
CA TYR A 88 -27.53 10.47 -14.26
C TYR A 88 -26.74 11.36 -15.24
N ALA A 89 -25.57 11.84 -14.82
CA ALA A 89 -24.64 12.57 -15.67
C ALA A 89 -23.67 11.66 -16.44
N GLY A 90 -23.83 10.34 -16.35
CA GLY A 90 -22.93 9.36 -16.95
C GLY A 90 -21.57 9.24 -16.27
N LEU A 91 -21.45 9.74 -15.04
CA LEU A 91 -20.23 9.66 -14.25
C LEU A 91 -20.28 8.46 -13.30
N THR A 92 -19.12 7.87 -13.07
CA THR A 92 -18.94 6.82 -12.08
C THR A 92 -17.85 7.23 -11.11
N ARG A 93 -17.97 6.81 -9.85
CA ARG A 93 -16.91 6.98 -8.87
C ARG A 93 -15.65 6.26 -9.35
N LYS A 94 -14.52 6.94 -9.30
CA LYS A 94 -13.23 6.27 -9.53
C LYS A 94 -12.98 5.28 -8.41
N GLU A 95 -12.59 4.07 -8.79
CA GLU A 95 -12.13 3.09 -7.83
C GLU A 95 -10.84 3.56 -7.15
N GLN A 96 -10.63 3.07 -5.94
CA GLN A 96 -9.38 3.33 -5.24
C GLN A 96 -8.23 2.66 -5.99
N THR A 97 -7.12 3.36 -6.11
CA THR A 97 -5.88 2.83 -6.68
C THR A 97 -4.82 2.74 -5.59
N PHE A 98 -3.86 1.86 -5.81
CA PHE A 98 -2.75 1.65 -4.90
C PHE A 98 -1.44 2.03 -5.61
N THR A 99 -0.53 2.64 -4.88
CA THR A 99 0.81 2.95 -5.39
C THR A 99 1.62 1.66 -5.51
N THR A 100 2.31 1.49 -6.63
CA THR A 100 3.27 0.41 -6.86
C THR A 100 4.69 0.96 -6.89
N SER A 101 5.65 0.18 -6.43
CA SER A 101 7.07 0.54 -6.48
C SER A 101 7.91 -0.66 -6.85
N SER A 102 8.97 -0.43 -7.62
CA SER A 102 10.00 -1.42 -7.88
C SER A 102 11.01 -1.45 -6.73
N ILE A 103 11.34 -2.63 -6.28
CA ILE A 103 12.32 -2.85 -5.21
C ILE A 103 13.45 -3.75 -5.67
N LEU A 104 14.63 -3.57 -5.07
CA LEU A 104 15.71 -4.52 -5.10
C LEU A 104 15.67 -5.37 -3.84
N VAL A 105 15.74 -6.66 -4.02
CA VAL A 105 15.73 -7.66 -2.94
C VAL A 105 17.02 -8.41 -2.97
N ALA A 106 17.67 -8.57 -1.82
CA ALA A 106 18.92 -9.34 -1.71
C ALA A 106 18.81 -10.42 -0.64
N GLY A 107 19.48 -11.53 -0.90
CA GLY A 107 19.50 -12.66 0.04
C GLY A 107 20.25 -13.88 -0.50
N ASP A 108 20.06 -15.00 0.15
CA ASP A 108 20.71 -16.25 -0.20
C ASP A 108 20.24 -16.75 -1.57
N THR A 109 21.16 -17.31 -2.34
CA THR A 109 20.82 -17.92 -3.64
C THR A 109 19.78 -19.02 -3.48
N ASN A 110 18.86 -19.12 -4.45
CA ASN A 110 17.72 -20.05 -4.48
C ASN A 110 16.65 -19.82 -3.39
N THR A 111 16.64 -18.68 -2.74
CA THR A 111 15.53 -18.29 -1.85
C THR A 111 14.33 -17.85 -2.69
N LEU A 112 13.13 -18.31 -2.33
CA LEU A 112 11.87 -17.88 -2.91
C LEU A 112 11.11 -17.02 -1.88
N ILE A 113 10.89 -15.77 -2.19
CA ILE A 113 10.05 -14.85 -1.38
C ILE A 113 8.63 -14.94 -1.93
N PRO A 114 7.65 -15.41 -1.13
CA PRO A 114 6.26 -15.53 -1.59
C PRO A 114 5.60 -14.18 -1.87
N VAL A 115 4.50 -14.20 -2.60
CA VAL A 115 3.59 -13.07 -2.74
C VAL A 115 2.98 -12.69 -1.39
N GLY A 116 2.73 -11.37 -1.20
CA GLY A 116 2.10 -10.85 0.01
C GLY A 116 3.05 -10.65 1.20
N GLN A 117 4.37 -10.83 1.01
CA GLN A 117 5.34 -10.47 2.05
C GLN A 117 5.41 -8.96 2.21
N THR A 118 5.45 -8.49 3.45
CA THR A 118 5.34 -7.06 3.76
C THR A 118 6.69 -6.43 4.09
N VAL A 119 6.86 -5.24 3.56
CA VAL A 119 8.00 -4.34 3.82
C VAL A 119 7.46 -2.96 4.20
N SER A 120 8.27 -2.12 4.81
CA SER A 120 7.87 -0.77 5.15
C SER A 120 8.95 0.25 4.84
N SER A 121 8.49 1.49 4.70
CA SER A 121 9.37 2.64 4.65
C SER A 121 9.83 3.01 6.06
N SER A 122 11.14 3.13 6.27
CA SER A 122 11.73 3.60 7.54
C SER A 122 11.43 5.09 7.80
N THR A 123 11.09 5.85 6.75
CA THR A 123 10.83 7.30 6.85
C THR A 123 9.39 7.59 7.18
N THR A 124 8.43 6.92 6.54
CA THR A 124 7.00 7.21 6.67
C THR A 124 6.24 6.16 7.47
N GLY A 125 6.80 4.96 7.63
CA GLY A 125 6.12 3.81 8.23
C GLY A 125 5.07 3.15 7.33
N GLU A 126 4.89 3.65 6.09
CA GLU A 126 3.95 3.07 5.13
C GLU A 126 4.38 1.65 4.75
N GLN A 127 3.38 0.78 4.62
CA GLN A 127 3.58 -0.64 4.35
C GLN A 127 3.27 -0.97 2.90
N PHE A 128 4.07 -1.89 2.36
CA PHE A 128 3.93 -2.42 1.01
C PHE A 128 3.98 -3.95 1.06
N ALA A 129 3.29 -4.59 0.13
CA ALA A 129 3.28 -6.04 -0.02
C ALA A 129 3.81 -6.45 -1.39
N THR A 130 4.55 -7.54 -1.48
CA THR A 130 5.02 -8.10 -2.76
C THR A 130 3.84 -8.51 -3.63
N THR A 131 3.84 -8.08 -4.90
CA THR A 131 2.77 -8.37 -5.88
C THR A 131 2.89 -9.75 -6.50
N GLY A 132 4.10 -10.30 -6.53
CA GLY A 132 4.44 -11.61 -7.05
C GLY A 132 5.49 -12.33 -6.20
N ALA A 133 5.69 -13.61 -6.47
CA ALA A 133 6.79 -14.34 -5.86
C ALA A 133 8.12 -13.89 -6.49
N ILE A 134 9.12 -13.59 -5.63
CA ILE A 134 10.44 -13.13 -6.06
C ILE A 134 11.44 -14.25 -5.81
N SER A 135 12.09 -14.74 -6.88
CA SER A 135 13.10 -15.80 -6.80
C SER A 135 14.50 -15.18 -6.82
N LEU A 136 15.29 -15.41 -5.77
CA LEU A 136 16.70 -15.05 -5.69
C LEU A 136 17.55 -16.08 -6.42
N ALA A 137 17.40 -16.15 -7.72
CA ALA A 137 18.12 -17.11 -8.58
C ALA A 137 19.19 -16.38 -9.40
N ALA A 138 20.36 -17.00 -9.52
CA ALA A 138 21.47 -16.47 -10.34
C ALA A 138 21.09 -16.30 -11.83
N SER A 139 20.07 -17.04 -12.29
CA SER A 139 19.53 -16.93 -13.65
C SER A 139 18.70 -15.67 -13.91
N ASN A 140 18.36 -14.91 -12.86
CA ASN A 140 17.56 -13.70 -12.94
C ASN A 140 18.03 -12.67 -11.90
N ALA A 141 19.30 -12.30 -11.96
CA ALA A 141 19.94 -11.46 -10.94
C ALA A 141 20.37 -10.10 -11.51
N SER A 142 20.07 -9.03 -10.79
CA SER A 142 20.69 -7.69 -11.04
C SER A 142 22.09 -7.58 -10.42
N GLY A 143 22.43 -8.49 -9.52
CA GLY A 143 23.76 -8.61 -8.94
C GLY A 143 23.94 -9.91 -8.18
N ILE A 144 25.18 -10.30 -7.98
CA ILE A 144 25.58 -11.51 -7.26
C ILE A 144 26.74 -11.25 -6.32
N THR A 145 26.87 -12.10 -5.31
CA THR A 145 28.07 -12.16 -4.46
C THR A 145 28.71 -13.54 -4.61
N VAL A 146 29.97 -13.55 -5.01
CA VAL A 146 30.74 -14.74 -5.32
C VAL A 146 31.85 -14.96 -4.30
N SER A 147 32.08 -16.20 -3.89
CA SER A 147 33.23 -16.61 -3.09
C SER A 147 34.04 -17.71 -3.78
N VAL A 148 35.29 -17.83 -3.37
CA VAL A 148 36.16 -18.96 -3.79
C VAL A 148 35.78 -20.17 -2.94
N VAL A 149 35.34 -21.24 -3.59
CA VAL A 149 34.97 -22.51 -2.94
C VAL A 149 36.18 -23.44 -2.84
N THR A 150 36.96 -23.50 -3.91
CA THR A 150 38.16 -24.33 -3.97
C THR A 150 39.34 -23.51 -4.45
N LEU A 151 40.39 -23.47 -3.61
CA LEU A 151 41.62 -22.75 -3.90
C LEU A 151 42.58 -23.69 -4.64
N GLN A 152 42.97 -23.32 -5.86
CA GLN A 152 43.83 -24.14 -6.73
C GLN A 152 44.85 -23.23 -7.42
N ASN A 153 46.08 -23.74 -7.53
CA ASN A 153 47.18 -23.04 -8.26
C ASN A 153 47.03 -23.21 -9.75
N SER A 154 47.48 -22.21 -10.50
CA SER A 154 47.53 -22.23 -11.98
C SER A 154 46.19 -22.67 -12.61
N THR A 155 45.08 -22.23 -12.02
CA THR A 155 43.74 -22.67 -12.39
C THR A 155 42.86 -21.46 -12.77
N ALA A 156 42.03 -21.63 -13.79
CA ALA A 156 41.13 -20.59 -14.25
C ALA A 156 39.87 -20.54 -13.36
N TYR A 157 39.49 -19.33 -12.95
CA TYR A 157 38.27 -18.96 -12.23
C TYR A 157 37.41 -18.17 -13.20
N THR A 158 36.21 -18.67 -13.50
CA THR A 158 35.37 -18.12 -14.57
C THR A 158 33.97 -17.80 -14.07
N ILE A 159 33.51 -16.61 -14.44
CA ILE A 159 32.14 -16.16 -14.24
C ILE A 159 31.57 -15.83 -15.63
N ASN A 160 30.48 -16.48 -16.01
CA ASN A 160 29.74 -16.10 -17.22
C ASN A 160 28.51 -15.32 -16.81
N TYR A 161 28.17 -14.31 -17.59
CA TYR A 161 26.91 -13.60 -17.49
C TYR A 161 26.31 -13.41 -18.88
N SER A 162 25.00 -13.50 -18.96
CA SER A 162 24.28 -13.30 -20.21
C SER A 162 23.00 -12.51 -19.97
N ASP A 163 22.70 -11.67 -20.94
CA ASP A 163 21.37 -11.10 -21.15
C ASP A 163 20.63 -11.91 -22.25
N THR A 164 19.53 -11.36 -22.77
CA THR A 164 18.76 -12.00 -23.87
C THR A 164 19.48 -12.01 -25.21
N ILE A 165 20.60 -11.28 -25.36
CA ILE A 165 21.26 -11.01 -26.64
C ILE A 165 22.68 -11.55 -26.67
N SER A 166 23.41 -11.45 -25.56
CA SER A 166 24.85 -11.72 -25.49
C SER A 166 25.23 -12.57 -24.28
N THR A 167 26.28 -13.37 -24.45
CA THR A 167 26.95 -14.08 -23.37
C THR A 167 28.38 -13.58 -23.27
N ASN A 168 28.79 -13.20 -22.07
CA ASN A 168 30.13 -12.68 -21.77
C ASN A 168 30.80 -13.58 -20.72
N THR A 169 32.11 -13.65 -20.79
CA THR A 169 32.93 -14.47 -19.91
C THR A 169 34.00 -13.64 -19.23
N ILE A 170 34.07 -13.71 -17.93
CA ILE A 170 35.09 -13.11 -17.06
C ILE A 170 35.98 -14.24 -16.59
N THR A 171 37.26 -14.22 -16.90
CA THR A 171 38.21 -15.27 -16.52
C THR A 171 39.48 -14.69 -15.94
N PHE A 172 39.87 -15.20 -14.78
CA PHE A 172 41.17 -14.95 -14.15
C PHE A 172 41.86 -16.28 -13.86
N THR A 173 43.13 -16.38 -14.16
CA THR A 173 43.95 -17.58 -13.85
C THR A 173 44.89 -17.26 -12.73
N SER A 174 44.80 -18.04 -11.64
CA SER A 174 45.68 -17.93 -10.47
C SER A 174 47.13 -18.30 -10.80
N ASP A 175 48.06 -17.80 -10.05
CA ASP A 175 49.46 -18.16 -10.15
C ASP A 175 49.79 -19.50 -9.44
N GLY A 176 51.09 -19.77 -9.24
CA GLY A 176 51.59 -20.98 -8.56
C GLY A 176 51.38 -21.01 -7.04
N THR A 177 50.89 -19.89 -6.47
CA THR A 177 50.64 -19.72 -5.01
C THR A 177 49.33 -19.03 -4.76
N ALA A 178 48.27 -19.58 -5.33
CA ALA A 178 46.94 -19.01 -5.34
C ALA A 178 46.44 -18.57 -3.95
N THR A 179 45.87 -17.38 -3.87
CA THR A 179 45.22 -16.85 -2.68
C THR A 179 43.80 -16.36 -3.03
N VAL A 180 42.91 -16.38 -2.04
CA VAL A 180 41.54 -15.86 -2.23
C VAL A 180 41.59 -14.39 -2.66
N ALA A 181 42.43 -13.58 -2.03
CA ALA A 181 42.56 -12.16 -2.32
C ALA A 181 43.04 -11.89 -3.76
N GLU A 182 44.04 -12.66 -4.26
CA GLU A 182 44.53 -12.58 -5.62
C GLU A 182 43.41 -12.90 -6.63
N ILE A 183 42.67 -14.00 -6.42
CA ILE A 183 41.61 -14.43 -7.33
C ILE A 183 40.52 -13.39 -7.43
N LEU A 184 40.03 -12.89 -6.26
CA LEU A 184 38.95 -11.90 -6.23
C LEU A 184 39.38 -10.56 -6.84
N SER A 185 40.59 -10.08 -6.52
CA SER A 185 41.14 -8.84 -7.13
C SER A 185 41.41 -9.01 -8.60
N GLY A 186 41.86 -10.18 -9.04
CA GLY A 186 42.08 -10.49 -10.46
C GLY A 186 40.77 -10.48 -11.24
N LEU A 187 39.72 -11.13 -10.75
CA LEU A 187 38.38 -11.09 -11.35
C LEU A 187 37.83 -9.66 -11.38
N GLN A 188 37.97 -8.89 -10.28
CA GLN A 188 37.57 -7.48 -10.23
C GLN A 188 38.29 -6.64 -11.32
N SER A 189 39.60 -6.84 -11.50
CA SER A 189 40.37 -6.14 -12.51
C SER A 189 39.92 -6.47 -13.93
N VAL A 190 39.58 -7.74 -14.21
CA VAL A 190 39.02 -8.16 -15.51
C VAL A 190 37.67 -7.49 -15.76
N ILE A 191 36.79 -7.43 -14.76
CA ILE A 191 35.51 -6.74 -14.88
C ILE A 191 35.71 -5.26 -15.20
N ALA A 192 36.56 -4.57 -14.46
CA ALA A 192 36.81 -3.15 -14.64
C ALA A 192 37.46 -2.84 -16.01
N GLY A 193 38.26 -3.76 -16.57
CA GLY A 193 38.96 -3.57 -17.83
C GLY A 193 38.16 -3.94 -19.08
N GLY A 194 37.14 -4.78 -18.99
CA GLY A 194 36.48 -5.34 -20.17
C GLY A 194 34.97 -5.46 -20.14
N HIS A 195 34.32 -5.18 -19.00
CA HIS A 195 32.89 -5.41 -18.82
C HIS A 195 32.16 -4.15 -18.31
N PRO A 196 31.99 -3.12 -19.17
CA PRO A 196 31.49 -1.80 -18.76
C PRO A 196 30.02 -1.79 -18.28
N THR A 197 29.28 -2.87 -18.49
CA THR A 197 27.90 -3.03 -18.01
C THR A 197 27.81 -3.51 -16.56
N LEU A 198 28.93 -3.87 -15.97
CA LEU A 198 29.04 -4.37 -14.61
C LEU A 198 29.91 -3.46 -13.74
N THR A 199 29.57 -3.37 -12.47
CA THR A 199 30.44 -2.89 -11.41
C THR A 199 30.83 -4.03 -10.50
N SER A 200 32.01 -3.93 -9.87
CA SER A 200 32.44 -4.95 -8.91
C SER A 200 33.25 -4.37 -7.78
N SER A 201 33.14 -4.97 -6.61
CA SER A 201 33.90 -4.63 -5.41
C SER A 201 34.24 -5.87 -4.60
N VAL A 202 35.45 -5.94 -4.06
CA VAL A 202 35.86 -6.99 -3.14
C VAL A 202 35.52 -6.55 -1.72
N VAL A 203 34.73 -7.38 -1.03
CA VAL A 203 34.30 -7.15 0.35
C VAL A 203 34.71 -8.37 1.19
N GLY A 204 35.77 -8.23 1.98
CA GLY A 204 36.34 -9.34 2.76
C GLY A 204 36.82 -10.48 1.87
N THR A 205 36.18 -11.63 1.93
CA THR A 205 36.50 -12.84 1.12
C THR A 205 35.49 -13.11 0.01
N THR A 206 34.74 -12.09 -0.39
CA THR A 206 33.73 -12.19 -1.44
C THR A 206 33.90 -11.08 -2.48
N LEU A 207 33.48 -11.36 -3.72
CA LEU A 207 33.38 -10.42 -4.82
C LEU A 207 31.90 -10.11 -5.05
N VAL A 208 31.52 -8.85 -4.89
CA VAL A 208 30.19 -8.34 -5.23
C VAL A 208 30.23 -7.86 -6.66
N ILE A 209 29.29 -8.27 -7.48
CA ILE A 209 29.15 -7.89 -8.88
C ILE A 209 27.72 -7.41 -9.08
N ASP A 210 27.56 -6.20 -9.58
CA ASP A 210 26.25 -5.59 -9.86
C ASP A 210 26.16 -5.13 -11.31
N SER A 211 24.96 -5.24 -11.88
CA SER A 211 24.64 -4.57 -13.14
C SER A 211 24.62 -3.05 -12.94
N ASN A 212 25.16 -2.29 -13.90
CA ASN A 212 25.07 -0.83 -13.91
C ASN A 212 23.62 -0.35 -14.07
N ASP A 213 22.79 -1.13 -14.76
CA ASP A 213 21.36 -0.95 -14.76
C ASP A 213 20.75 -1.84 -13.69
N ILE A 214 20.38 -1.22 -12.57
CA ILE A 214 19.85 -1.91 -11.37
C ILE A 214 18.54 -2.66 -11.63
N PHE A 215 17.78 -2.32 -12.67
CA PHE A 215 16.57 -3.00 -13.08
C PHE A 215 16.79 -4.07 -14.14
N SER A 216 17.99 -4.15 -14.70
CA SER A 216 18.35 -5.21 -15.64
C SER A 216 18.73 -6.48 -14.89
N THR A 217 18.14 -7.59 -15.31
CA THR A 217 18.48 -8.91 -14.78
C THR A 217 19.29 -9.71 -15.76
N LEU A 218 20.32 -10.36 -15.24
CA LEU A 218 21.30 -11.18 -15.98
C LEU A 218 21.25 -12.60 -15.47
N ASN A 219 21.64 -13.54 -16.32
CA ASN A 219 21.87 -14.92 -15.91
C ASN A 219 23.37 -15.09 -15.62
N PHE A 220 23.70 -15.40 -14.37
CA PHE A 220 25.09 -15.67 -13.95
C PHE A 220 25.33 -17.15 -13.73
N THR A 221 26.48 -17.64 -14.18
CA THR A 221 26.99 -18.96 -13.86
C THR A 221 28.48 -18.89 -13.52
N THR A 222 28.96 -19.79 -12.69
CA THR A 222 30.36 -19.81 -12.24
C THR A 222 30.99 -21.17 -12.50
N SER A 223 32.32 -21.16 -12.64
CA SER A 223 33.10 -22.41 -12.59
C SER A 223 32.97 -23.10 -11.22
N VAL A 224 33.24 -24.40 -11.15
CA VAL A 224 33.05 -25.23 -9.95
C VAL A 224 33.90 -24.80 -8.73
N ASN A 225 34.95 -24.03 -8.96
CA ASN A 225 35.83 -23.49 -7.92
C ASN A 225 35.34 -22.14 -7.35
N LEU A 226 34.25 -21.59 -7.89
CA LEU A 226 33.54 -20.41 -7.38
C LEU A 226 32.11 -20.78 -6.99
N GLY A 227 31.57 -20.10 -5.98
CA GLY A 227 30.19 -20.26 -5.54
C GLY A 227 29.44 -18.91 -5.50
N ILE A 228 28.21 -18.90 -5.98
CA ILE A 228 27.31 -17.75 -5.81
C ILE A 228 26.58 -17.90 -4.47
N ASN A 229 26.90 -17.03 -3.52
CA ASN A 229 26.34 -17.09 -2.16
C ASN A 229 25.08 -16.24 -2.02
N LYS A 230 25.12 -15.02 -2.54
CA LYS A 230 24.01 -14.08 -2.47
C LYS A 230 23.61 -13.63 -3.87
N VAL A 231 22.34 -13.32 -3.99
CA VAL A 231 21.72 -12.83 -5.23
C VAL A 231 20.94 -11.56 -4.89
N ARG A 232 21.01 -10.59 -5.78
CA ARG A 232 20.16 -9.41 -5.78
C ARG A 232 19.28 -9.45 -7.03
N THR A 233 17.98 -9.22 -6.87
CA THR A 233 17.04 -9.21 -8.01
C THR A 233 15.98 -8.13 -7.82
N VAL A 234 15.29 -7.82 -8.91
CA VAL A 234 14.19 -6.85 -8.92
C VAL A 234 12.90 -7.54 -8.51
N GLY A 235 12.10 -6.85 -7.73
CA GLY A 235 10.74 -7.23 -7.38
C GLY A 235 9.81 -6.03 -7.46
N GLU A 236 8.52 -6.29 -7.32
CA GLU A 236 7.49 -5.26 -7.27
C GLU A 236 6.68 -5.37 -5.99
N VAL A 237 6.32 -4.22 -5.45
CA VAL A 237 5.46 -4.10 -4.27
C VAL A 237 4.31 -3.14 -4.55
N VAL A 238 3.22 -3.35 -3.85
CA VAL A 238 2.03 -2.49 -3.86
C VAL A 238 1.78 -1.99 -2.44
N ALA A 239 1.41 -0.73 -2.31
CA ALA A 239 1.04 -0.15 -1.02
C ALA A 239 -0.17 -0.89 -0.41
N VAL A 240 -0.16 -1.11 0.89
CA VAL A 240 -1.27 -1.73 1.62
C VAL A 240 -2.44 -0.75 1.73
N ASN A 241 -2.14 0.54 1.89
CA ASN A 241 -3.13 1.61 1.90
C ASN A 241 -3.36 2.15 0.49
N SER A 242 -4.60 2.50 0.17
CA SER A 242 -4.94 3.13 -1.11
C SER A 242 -4.58 4.62 -1.11
N GLY A 243 -4.31 5.14 -2.29
CA GLY A 243 -4.02 6.55 -2.53
C GLY A 243 -2.63 6.79 -3.13
N PRO A 244 -2.31 8.04 -3.46
CA PRO A 244 -1.00 8.44 -3.93
C PRO A 244 -0.01 8.47 -2.75
N ILE A 245 0.74 7.41 -2.57
CA ILE A 245 1.76 7.29 -1.52
C ILE A 245 3.13 7.50 -2.17
N GLU A 246 3.71 8.67 -1.98
CA GLU A 246 5.04 8.99 -2.46
C GLU A 246 6.10 8.51 -1.46
N GLN A 247 7.09 7.78 -1.95
CA GLN A 247 8.22 7.31 -1.15
C GLN A 247 9.52 7.76 -1.81
N PRO A 248 10.38 8.48 -1.07
CA PRO A 248 11.72 8.80 -1.56
C PRO A 248 12.52 7.54 -1.90
N ALA A 249 13.49 7.67 -2.80
CA ALA A 249 14.41 6.58 -3.08
C ALA A 249 15.14 6.13 -1.80
N ASN A 250 15.39 4.82 -1.70
CA ASN A 250 16.09 4.17 -0.59
C ASN A 250 15.42 4.29 0.78
N THR A 251 14.08 4.39 0.83
CA THR A 251 13.32 4.47 2.08
C THR A 251 12.49 3.23 2.38
N ILE A 252 12.12 2.42 1.38
CA ILE A 252 11.48 1.11 1.61
C ILE A 252 12.61 0.10 1.90
N ASP A 253 13.01 -0.01 3.15
CA ASP A 253 14.24 -0.70 3.57
C ASP A 253 14.03 -1.67 4.73
N THR A 254 12.83 -1.75 5.26
CA THR A 254 12.52 -2.58 6.44
C THR A 254 11.64 -3.77 6.06
N ILE A 255 12.11 -4.98 6.37
CA ILE A 255 11.35 -6.22 6.18
C ILE A 255 10.47 -6.44 7.41
N LEU A 256 9.14 -6.47 7.22
CA LEU A 256 8.18 -6.71 8.31
C LEU A 256 7.86 -8.20 8.49
N THR A 257 7.96 -8.98 7.42
CA THR A 257 7.76 -10.44 7.43
C THR A 257 9.09 -11.14 7.14
N PRO A 258 10.03 -11.17 8.10
CA PRO A 258 11.35 -11.75 7.89
C PRO A 258 11.25 -13.26 7.64
N MET A 259 12.06 -13.73 6.69
CA MET A 259 12.19 -15.15 6.37
C MET A 259 13.66 -15.52 6.16
N LEU A 260 13.98 -16.81 6.30
CA LEU A 260 15.32 -17.31 6.12
C LEU A 260 15.79 -17.10 4.68
N GLY A 261 16.96 -16.51 4.52
CA GLY A 261 17.57 -16.25 3.22
C GLY A 261 17.13 -14.94 2.55
N TRP A 262 16.26 -14.14 3.16
CA TRP A 262 15.95 -12.77 2.74
C TRP A 262 16.67 -11.77 3.63
N ASP A 263 17.70 -11.11 3.13
CA ASP A 263 18.59 -10.26 3.94
C ASP A 263 18.16 -8.79 3.92
N SER A 264 17.78 -8.26 2.75
CA SER A 264 17.47 -6.84 2.62
C SER A 264 16.52 -6.54 1.45
N VAL A 265 15.92 -5.37 1.53
CA VAL A 265 15.06 -4.76 0.51
C VAL A 265 15.38 -3.28 0.41
N ILE A 266 15.25 -2.70 -0.77
CA ILE A 266 15.39 -1.26 -0.98
C ILE A 266 14.64 -0.84 -2.25
N ASN A 267 13.99 0.35 -2.24
CA ASN A 267 13.50 0.99 -3.46
C ASN A 267 14.58 1.93 -4.00
N PRO A 268 15.23 1.61 -5.11
CA PRO A 268 16.34 2.42 -5.62
C PRO A 268 15.89 3.75 -6.25
N VAL A 269 14.61 3.87 -6.56
CA VAL A 269 13.98 5.08 -7.13
C VAL A 269 12.76 5.48 -6.29
N ALA A 270 12.37 6.76 -6.43
CA ALA A 270 11.17 7.29 -5.76
C ALA A 270 9.88 6.83 -6.47
#